data_afe864bebbd5d0388f289f714c11ce7b
#
_entry.id   afe864bebbd5d0388f289f714c11ce7b
#
_cell.length_a   1.000
_cell.length_b   1.000
_cell.length_c   1.000
_cell.angle_alpha   90.00
_cell.angle_beta   90.00
_cell.angle_gamma   90.00
#
_symmetry.space_group_name_H-M   'P 1'
#
loop_
_entity.id
_entity.type
_entity.pdbx_description
1 polymer ?
#
loop_
_entity_poly.entity_id
_entity_poly.type
_entity_poly.pdbx_seq_one_letter_code
_entity_poly.pdbx_strand_id
1 'polypeptide(L)'
;MSYSGWFRRLTAQRGTGRSRARRSLVITGVAAVLVLVAGLVVLAVGPGQTTVRTTSVAAQRHSGTSGGKATPKPVTPAPAIEVASFTPRSGAGTVNGTSPITVGFSAPLSASTPLPKISPDTAGSWKVSGSTATFTPSVGWPESTKVTVTVPDGTAGMRSKAGTDKNNGGYLAAAFTRSFTTGTYSTLRLEQLLAQLNYLPLSWAASGPEISGSDSAAQIAAAYEPPSGSFSWDSGYPSALHSFWSEGSANLIVTGAIRSFEDQHNLTMDGEAGPTVWADLMKDVAAGHDNGNGYTYALASKSSPETLTIWHDGKQALQTEANTGIPQAPTADGTFPVYEKLPFQIMKGTNPDGSKYADPVYWISYFDGGDAVHYFDRGSYGFPQSLGCVELPESSAHSAYDLLSYGSLVTVSG
;
A
#
# COMPACT_ATOMS: atom_id res chain seq x y z
N MET A 1 -29.91 -51.25 11.21
CA MET A 1 -29.04 -51.50 10.05
C MET A 1 -27.74 -50.80 10.30
N SER A 2 -26.66 -51.60 10.40
CA SER A 2 -25.36 -51.20 10.92
C SER A 2 -24.55 -50.40 9.87
N TYR A 3 -24.19 -49.15 10.15
CA TYR A 3 -23.22 -48.39 9.36
C TYR A 3 -21.81 -48.50 9.98
N SER A 4 -21.21 -49.68 9.86
CA SER A 4 -19.81 -49.94 10.22
C SER A 4 -19.00 -50.30 8.99
N GLY A 5 -18.79 -49.37 8.06
CA GLY A 5 -18.15 -49.71 6.77
C GLY A 5 -17.14 -48.76 6.21
N TRP A 6 -16.86 -47.56 6.81
CA TRP A 6 -16.02 -46.53 6.17
C TRP A 6 -14.68 -46.24 6.85
N PHE A 7 -14.35 -46.83 7.98
CA PHE A 7 -13.11 -46.53 8.72
C PHE A 7 -11.96 -47.56 8.49
N ARG A 8 -11.95 -48.35 7.39
CA ARG A 8 -10.92 -49.37 7.14
C ARG A 8 -10.15 -49.22 5.82
N ARG A 9 -9.75 -48.00 5.39
CA ARG A 9 -8.83 -47.89 4.24
C ARG A 9 -7.80 -46.74 4.32
N LEU A 10 -7.29 -46.40 5.47
CA LEU A 10 -6.16 -45.46 5.59
C LEU A 10 -5.04 -45.92 6.54
N THR A 11 -4.84 -47.25 6.65
CA THR A 11 -3.64 -47.77 7.31
C THR A 11 -2.96 -48.81 6.44
N ALA A 12 -2.18 -48.41 5.45
CA ALA A 12 -1.04 -49.15 4.91
C ALA A 12 -0.37 -48.37 3.76
N GLN A 13 0.52 -47.46 4.10
CA GLN A 13 1.75 -47.28 3.33
C GLN A 13 2.82 -46.61 4.21
N ARG A 14 3.68 -47.45 4.78
CA ARG A 14 4.98 -47.02 5.32
C ARG A 14 5.89 -46.74 4.13
N GLY A 15 6.18 -45.48 3.87
CA GLY A 15 7.23 -45.01 2.97
C GLY A 15 8.23 -44.22 3.79
N THR A 16 9.44 -44.75 3.94
CA THR A 16 10.59 -44.11 4.56
C THR A 16 11.03 -42.87 3.80
N GLY A 17 10.86 -41.67 4.38
CA GLY A 17 11.33 -40.41 3.80
C GLY A 17 11.76 -39.46 4.91
N ARG A 18 13.07 -39.22 4.99
CA ARG A 18 13.79 -38.41 5.98
C ARG A 18 13.15 -37.03 6.20
N SER A 19 12.74 -36.78 7.42
CA SER A 19 12.34 -35.46 7.91
C SER A 19 13.54 -34.48 7.90
N ARG A 20 13.52 -33.50 7.02
CA ARG A 20 14.35 -32.28 7.17
C ARG A 20 13.58 -31.31 8.05
N ALA A 21 13.97 -31.23 9.31
CA ALA A 21 13.56 -30.17 10.22
C ALA A 21 14.03 -28.81 9.65
N ARG A 22 13.08 -27.97 9.24
CA ARG A 22 13.35 -26.55 8.97
C ARG A 22 13.37 -25.84 10.32
N ARG A 23 14.56 -25.54 10.81
CA ARG A 23 14.78 -24.60 11.90
C ARG A 23 14.41 -23.20 11.40
N SER A 24 13.40 -22.59 11.98
CA SER A 24 13.13 -21.18 11.84
C SER A 24 14.28 -20.39 12.43
N LEU A 25 15.05 -19.73 11.58
CA LEU A 25 16.11 -18.81 11.98
C LEU A 25 15.47 -17.43 12.12
N VAL A 26 15.27 -16.98 13.35
CA VAL A 26 14.94 -15.58 13.63
C VAL A 26 16.20 -14.78 13.35
N ILE A 27 16.24 -14.06 12.22
CA ILE A 27 17.31 -13.12 11.90
C ILE A 27 16.92 -11.75 12.45
N THR A 28 17.44 -11.43 13.61
CA THR A 28 17.47 -10.06 14.13
C THR A 28 18.49 -9.28 13.29
N GLY A 29 18.04 -8.51 12.33
CA GLY A 29 18.88 -7.67 11.49
C GLY A 29 19.39 -6.45 12.25
N VAL A 30 20.62 -6.51 12.74
CA VAL A 30 21.37 -5.32 13.15
C VAL A 30 21.98 -4.71 11.90
N ALA A 31 21.50 -3.53 11.50
CA ALA A 31 22.08 -2.75 10.43
C ALA A 31 23.44 -2.21 10.88
N ALA A 32 24.52 -2.80 10.41
CA ALA A 32 25.87 -2.26 10.56
C ALA A 32 26.08 -1.17 9.49
N VAL A 33 26.15 0.07 9.93
CA VAL A 33 26.59 1.22 9.12
C VAL A 33 28.11 1.11 8.95
N LEU A 34 28.55 0.76 7.73
CA LEU A 34 29.96 0.82 7.33
C LEU A 34 30.29 2.26 6.93
N VAL A 35 30.94 3.00 7.84
CA VAL A 35 31.58 4.29 7.54
C VAL A 35 32.93 4.01 6.90
N LEU A 36 33.03 4.23 5.58
CA LEU A 36 34.32 4.25 4.87
C LEU A 36 34.98 5.61 5.12
N VAL A 37 35.97 5.63 6.02
CA VAL A 37 36.88 6.76 6.17
C VAL A 37 37.96 6.67 5.09
N ALA A 38 37.85 7.52 4.05
CA ALA A 38 38.91 7.72 3.09
C ALA A 38 40.02 8.56 3.75
N GLY A 39 41.16 7.95 4.05
CA GLY A 39 42.29 8.63 4.57
C GLY A 39 42.93 9.56 3.53
N LEU A 40 43.01 10.84 3.87
CA LEU A 40 43.73 11.85 3.12
C LEU A 40 45.23 11.76 3.48
N VAL A 41 46.05 11.30 2.54
CA VAL A 41 47.51 11.38 2.65
C VAL A 41 47.92 12.78 2.21
N VAL A 42 48.33 13.60 3.18
CA VAL A 42 48.96 14.91 2.92
C VAL A 42 50.46 14.67 2.76
N LEU A 43 50.97 14.79 1.54
CA LEU A 43 52.38 14.91 1.25
C LEU A 43 52.78 16.38 1.37
N ALA A 44 53.50 16.71 2.41
CA ALA A 44 54.11 18.02 2.58
C ALA A 44 55.36 18.11 1.66
N VAL A 45 55.29 19.03 0.68
CA VAL A 45 56.47 19.44 -0.09
C VAL A 45 56.87 20.85 0.40
N GLY A 46 58.10 20.96 0.91
CA GLY A 46 58.65 22.16 1.44
C GLY A 46 58.97 23.23 0.36
N PRO A 47 59.24 24.49 0.77
CA PRO A 47 59.34 25.62 -0.16
C PRO A 47 60.72 25.70 -0.82
N GLY A 48 60.76 25.45 -2.13
CA GLY A 48 61.93 25.78 -2.98
C GLY A 48 61.80 27.18 -3.55
N GLN A 49 62.66 28.05 -3.15
CA GLN A 49 62.78 29.40 -3.72
C GLN A 49 63.36 29.33 -5.13
N THR A 50 62.63 29.83 -6.12
CA THR A 50 63.16 30.04 -7.48
C THR A 50 63.19 31.55 -7.78
N THR A 51 64.40 32.06 -7.81
CA THR A 51 64.71 33.45 -8.22
C THR A 51 64.45 33.60 -9.73
N VAL A 52 63.58 34.51 -10.08
CA VAL A 52 63.33 34.91 -11.47
C VAL A 52 64.32 36.03 -11.85
N ARG A 53 65.19 35.75 -12.79
CA ARG A 53 66.06 36.74 -13.45
C ARG A 53 65.23 37.48 -14.51
N THR A 54 65.04 38.77 -14.31
CA THR A 54 64.52 39.66 -15.38
C THR A 54 65.62 40.00 -16.35
N THR A 55 65.46 39.58 -17.59
CA THR A 55 66.24 40.09 -18.73
C THR A 55 65.37 41.08 -19.51
N SER A 56 65.78 42.34 -19.47
CA SER A 56 65.23 43.40 -20.30
C SER A 56 65.72 43.22 -21.75
N VAL A 57 64.83 43.08 -22.71
CA VAL A 57 65.14 43.16 -24.15
C VAL A 57 64.55 44.48 -24.69
N ALA A 58 65.45 45.25 -25.29
CA ALA A 58 65.20 46.53 -25.86
C ALA A 58 64.21 46.55 -27.07
N ALA A 59 63.39 47.56 -27.13
CA ALA A 59 62.43 47.78 -28.18
C ALA A 59 63.06 48.07 -29.52
N GLN A 60 62.68 47.31 -30.54
CA GLN A 60 62.79 47.75 -31.93
C GLN A 60 61.45 48.32 -32.42
N ARG A 61 61.45 49.54 -32.80
CA ARG A 61 60.30 50.25 -33.46
C ARG A 61 60.19 49.68 -34.91
N HIS A 62 59.05 49.10 -35.21
CA HIS A 62 58.59 49.04 -36.62
C HIS A 62 57.28 49.82 -36.70
N SER A 63 57.31 50.83 -37.48
CA SER A 63 56.13 51.58 -37.92
C SER A 63 55.42 50.79 -39.00
N GLY A 64 54.19 50.33 -38.69
CA GLY A 64 53.32 49.60 -39.63
C GLY A 64 51.85 49.95 -39.35
N THR A 65 51.25 50.66 -40.26
CA THR A 65 49.87 51.02 -40.56
C THR A 65 48.76 50.46 -39.64
N SER A 66 47.98 51.39 -39.13
CA SER A 66 46.78 51.22 -38.28
C SER A 66 45.65 50.55 -39.09
N GLY A 67 45.43 49.28 -38.83
CA GLY A 67 44.13 48.63 -39.00
C GLY A 67 43.50 48.53 -37.62
N GLY A 68 42.50 49.38 -37.36
CA GLY A 68 41.77 49.41 -36.08
C GLY A 68 41.06 48.12 -35.81
N LYS A 69 41.73 47.23 -35.06
CA LYS A 69 41.08 46.04 -34.51
C LYS A 69 40.30 46.53 -33.28
N ALA A 70 38.98 46.61 -33.43
CA ALA A 70 38.09 46.92 -32.32
C ALA A 70 38.43 46.03 -31.14
N THR A 71 38.85 46.61 -30.05
CA THR A 71 39.05 45.91 -28.75
C THR A 71 37.73 45.30 -28.38
N PRO A 72 37.65 43.95 -28.09
CA PRO A 72 36.42 43.36 -27.64
C PRO A 72 35.96 44.09 -26.37
N LYS A 73 34.75 44.60 -26.38
CA LYS A 73 34.12 45.18 -25.19
C LYS A 73 34.16 44.12 -24.07
N PRO A 74 34.61 44.46 -22.86
CA PRO A 74 34.59 43.51 -21.75
C PRO A 74 33.19 42.96 -21.58
N VAL A 75 33.01 41.67 -21.76
CA VAL A 75 31.73 40.99 -21.52
C VAL A 75 31.62 40.81 -20.01
N THR A 76 30.72 41.55 -19.38
CA THR A 76 30.41 41.37 -17.97
C THR A 76 29.70 40.03 -17.83
N PRO A 77 30.19 39.11 -16.98
CA PRO A 77 29.50 37.85 -16.75
C PRO A 77 28.05 38.07 -16.29
N ALA A 78 27.11 37.29 -16.80
CA ALA A 78 25.74 37.35 -16.31
C ALA A 78 25.70 36.95 -14.82
N PRO A 79 24.87 37.63 -13.99
CA PRO A 79 24.75 37.28 -12.58
C PRO A 79 24.26 35.82 -12.43
N ALA A 80 24.64 35.16 -11.32
CA ALA A 80 24.12 33.86 -10.98
C ALA A 80 22.60 33.90 -10.90
N ILE A 81 21.96 32.82 -11.32
CA ILE A 81 20.51 32.65 -11.10
C ILE A 81 20.26 32.00 -9.75
N GLU A 82 19.07 32.26 -9.20
CA GLU A 82 18.62 31.70 -7.93
C GLU A 82 17.26 31.01 -8.11
N VAL A 83 16.94 30.04 -7.27
CA VAL A 83 15.58 29.50 -7.20
C VAL A 83 14.72 30.45 -6.38
N ALA A 84 13.75 31.08 -7.04
CA ALA A 84 12.84 32.06 -6.46
C ALA A 84 11.59 31.42 -5.85
N SER A 85 11.12 30.29 -6.40
CA SER A 85 9.94 29.57 -5.90
C SER A 85 10.01 28.07 -6.16
N PHE A 86 9.28 27.31 -5.35
CA PHE A 86 9.14 25.86 -5.48
C PHE A 86 7.73 25.42 -5.08
N THR A 87 7.05 24.71 -5.98
CA THR A 87 5.71 24.14 -5.78
C THR A 87 5.73 22.68 -6.19
N PRO A 88 5.19 21.72 -5.41
CA PRO A 88 4.52 21.90 -4.11
C PRO A 88 5.46 22.44 -3.04
N ARG A 89 4.90 23.06 -1.97
CA ARG A 89 5.70 23.64 -0.88
C ARG A 89 6.65 22.58 -0.29
N SER A 90 7.90 22.95 -0.07
CA SER A 90 8.88 22.06 0.58
C SER A 90 8.39 21.62 1.96
N GLY A 91 8.46 20.31 2.23
CA GLY A 91 7.97 19.71 3.46
C GLY A 91 6.45 19.50 3.52
N ALA A 92 5.70 19.78 2.46
CA ALA A 92 4.28 19.44 2.39
C ALA A 92 4.09 17.91 2.49
N GLY A 93 3.10 17.43 3.28
CA GLY A 93 2.88 16.02 3.60
C GLY A 93 1.62 15.40 2.97
N THR A 94 0.82 16.17 2.22
CA THR A 94 -0.47 15.71 1.68
C THR A 94 -0.67 16.17 0.24
N VAL A 95 0.39 16.08 -0.56
CA VAL A 95 0.34 16.52 -1.96
C VAL A 95 -0.31 15.43 -2.81
N ASN A 96 -1.27 15.80 -3.67
CA ASN A 96 -1.78 14.87 -4.68
C ASN A 96 -0.63 14.45 -5.61
N GLY A 97 -0.40 13.15 -5.76
CA GLY A 97 0.74 12.60 -6.50
C GLY A 97 0.71 12.89 -8.00
N THR A 98 -0.41 13.37 -8.54
CA THR A 98 -0.51 13.83 -9.94
C THR A 98 -0.19 15.31 -10.11
N SER A 99 0.00 16.05 -9.00
CA SER A 99 0.27 17.49 -9.04
C SER A 99 1.58 17.82 -9.78
N PRO A 100 1.60 18.83 -10.65
CA PRO A 100 2.82 19.25 -11.29
C PRO A 100 3.81 19.86 -10.30
N ILE A 101 5.13 19.68 -10.57
CA ILE A 101 6.20 20.33 -9.82
C ILE A 101 6.65 21.56 -10.60
N THR A 102 6.67 22.72 -9.96
CA THR A 102 7.11 23.96 -10.58
C THR A 102 8.28 24.57 -9.81
N VAL A 103 9.37 24.87 -10.52
CA VAL A 103 10.54 25.58 -10.01
C VAL A 103 10.67 26.90 -10.73
N GLY A 104 10.52 28.00 -9.99
CA GLY A 104 10.70 29.39 -10.51
C GLY A 104 12.10 29.89 -10.21
N PHE A 105 12.69 30.62 -11.16
CA PHE A 105 14.03 31.15 -11.09
C PHE A 105 14.04 32.71 -11.18
N SER A 106 15.10 33.34 -10.71
CA SER A 106 15.27 34.79 -10.71
C SER A 106 15.44 35.40 -12.11
N ALA A 107 15.71 34.59 -13.15
CA ALA A 107 15.87 35.06 -14.52
C ALA A 107 15.37 33.98 -15.54
N PRO A 108 15.04 34.42 -16.79
CA PRO A 108 14.66 33.51 -17.85
C PRO A 108 15.73 32.42 -18.12
N LEU A 109 15.31 31.18 -18.28
CA LEU A 109 16.18 30.03 -18.50
C LEU A 109 16.59 29.89 -19.97
N SER A 110 17.77 29.33 -20.20
CA SER A 110 18.22 28.91 -21.54
C SER A 110 17.40 27.68 -21.99
N ALA A 111 17.06 27.66 -23.29
CA ALA A 111 16.37 26.47 -23.87
C ALA A 111 17.18 25.17 -23.77
N SER A 112 18.51 25.27 -23.65
CA SER A 112 19.42 24.12 -23.50
C SER A 112 19.90 23.92 -22.05
N THR A 113 19.16 24.48 -21.06
CA THR A 113 19.50 24.30 -19.65
C THR A 113 19.32 22.83 -19.25
N PRO A 114 20.23 22.24 -18.44
CA PRO A 114 19.97 20.96 -17.80
C PRO A 114 18.68 20.99 -16.97
N LEU A 115 17.97 19.88 -16.92
CA LEU A 115 16.70 19.80 -16.19
C LEU A 115 16.92 19.32 -14.75
N PRO A 116 16.04 19.69 -13.80
CA PRO A 116 16.09 19.14 -12.46
C PRO A 116 15.89 17.60 -12.46
N LYS A 117 16.47 16.92 -11.45
CA LYS A 117 16.30 15.49 -11.23
C LYS A 117 15.24 15.25 -10.17
N ILE A 118 14.46 14.19 -10.33
CA ILE A 118 13.41 13.78 -9.41
C ILE A 118 13.74 12.39 -8.87
N SER A 119 13.48 12.16 -7.59
CA SER A 119 13.61 10.85 -6.94
C SER A 119 12.39 10.62 -6.02
N PRO A 120 11.70 9.46 -6.11
CA PRO A 120 11.96 8.38 -7.06
C PRO A 120 11.76 8.80 -8.50
N ASP A 121 12.44 8.12 -9.43
CA ASP A 121 12.29 8.38 -10.87
C ASP A 121 10.84 8.07 -11.29
N THR A 122 10.24 8.98 -12.03
CA THR A 122 8.83 8.90 -12.42
C THR A 122 8.67 9.35 -13.85
N ALA A 123 7.91 8.59 -14.61
CA ALA A 123 7.55 8.97 -15.98
C ALA A 123 6.84 10.31 -16.01
N GLY A 124 7.28 11.20 -16.90
CA GLY A 124 6.73 12.54 -17.04
C GLY A 124 7.59 13.42 -17.93
N SER A 125 7.26 14.68 -18.01
CA SER A 125 7.97 15.64 -18.88
C SER A 125 8.23 16.98 -18.20
N TRP A 126 9.43 17.52 -18.45
CA TRP A 126 9.77 18.89 -18.08
C TRP A 126 9.45 19.85 -19.21
N LYS A 127 8.82 20.97 -18.87
CA LYS A 127 8.61 22.10 -19.77
C LYS A 127 9.27 23.35 -19.18
N VAL A 128 10.19 23.98 -19.94
CA VAL A 128 10.81 25.26 -19.58
C VAL A 128 10.06 26.37 -20.29
N SER A 129 9.61 27.39 -19.55
CA SER A 129 8.93 28.56 -20.08
C SER A 129 9.35 29.83 -19.30
N GLY A 130 10.04 30.75 -19.97
CA GLY A 130 10.57 31.94 -19.31
C GLY A 130 11.51 31.58 -18.16
N SER A 131 11.19 32.02 -16.96
CA SER A 131 11.95 31.73 -15.73
C SER A 131 11.42 30.55 -14.96
N THR A 132 10.63 29.66 -15.57
CA THR A 132 9.98 28.54 -14.87
C THR A 132 10.29 27.20 -15.56
N ALA A 133 10.57 26.15 -14.75
CA ALA A 133 10.61 24.78 -15.18
C ALA A 133 9.49 24.01 -14.48
N THR A 134 8.60 23.37 -15.26
CA THR A 134 7.46 22.60 -14.74
C THR A 134 7.59 21.15 -15.17
N PHE A 135 7.52 20.23 -14.20
CA PHE A 135 7.39 18.80 -14.43
C PHE A 135 5.94 18.39 -14.30
N THR A 136 5.44 17.65 -15.29
CA THR A 136 4.12 17.02 -15.23
C THR A 136 4.33 15.50 -15.24
N PRO A 137 3.96 14.81 -14.16
CA PRO A 137 4.00 13.34 -14.14
C PRO A 137 2.98 12.80 -15.14
N SER A 138 3.34 11.73 -15.86
CA SER A 138 2.42 11.06 -16.78
C SER A 138 1.55 9.99 -16.10
N VAL A 139 2.00 9.45 -14.96
CA VAL A 139 1.26 8.47 -14.16
C VAL A 139 0.96 9.00 -12.76
N GLY A 140 1.89 9.76 -12.18
CA GLY A 140 1.81 10.20 -10.79
C GLY A 140 2.64 9.31 -9.86
N TRP A 141 2.77 9.73 -8.61
CA TRP A 141 3.42 8.98 -7.54
C TRP A 141 2.39 8.24 -6.69
N PRO A 142 2.74 7.06 -6.15
CA PRO A 142 1.94 6.38 -5.15
C PRO A 142 1.72 7.25 -3.90
N GLU A 143 0.77 6.84 -3.05
CA GLU A 143 0.54 7.49 -1.76
C GLU A 143 1.77 7.46 -0.85
N SER A 144 1.81 8.36 0.12
CA SER A 144 2.85 8.44 1.17
C SER A 144 4.30 8.45 0.66
N THR A 145 4.48 8.81 -0.63
CA THR A 145 5.79 8.81 -1.30
C THR A 145 6.51 10.11 -1.08
N LYS A 146 7.74 10.04 -0.55
CA LYS A 146 8.64 11.21 -0.45
C LYS A 146 9.29 11.49 -1.80
N VAL A 147 8.87 12.58 -2.44
CA VAL A 147 9.43 13.06 -3.71
C VAL A 147 10.50 14.10 -3.42
N THR A 148 11.69 13.91 -3.98
CA THR A 148 12.83 14.83 -3.85
C THR A 148 13.19 15.39 -5.22
N VAL A 149 13.31 16.71 -5.31
CA VAL A 149 13.71 17.44 -6.52
C VAL A 149 15.06 18.07 -6.28
N THR A 150 16.03 17.78 -7.16
CA THR A 150 17.37 18.37 -7.12
C THR A 150 17.62 19.17 -8.38
N VAL A 151 17.83 20.47 -8.21
CA VAL A 151 18.22 21.40 -9.27
C VAL A 151 19.74 21.46 -9.34
N PRO A 152 20.36 21.07 -10.46
CA PRO A 152 21.82 21.04 -10.58
C PRO A 152 22.40 22.43 -10.65
N ASP A 153 23.61 22.59 -10.06
CA ASP A 153 24.37 23.83 -9.98
C ASP A 153 25.67 23.86 -10.83
N GLY A 154 26.39 24.94 -10.75
CA GLY A 154 27.65 25.13 -11.41
C GLY A 154 27.55 25.15 -12.95
N THR A 155 28.69 25.01 -13.63
CA THR A 155 28.79 25.12 -15.10
C THR A 155 28.07 23.99 -15.86
N ALA A 156 27.79 22.87 -15.19
CA ALA A 156 27.00 21.75 -15.71
C ALA A 156 25.52 21.81 -15.28
N GLY A 157 25.14 22.84 -14.53
CA GLY A 157 23.80 23.00 -13.94
C GLY A 157 22.87 23.91 -14.74
N MET A 158 21.76 24.28 -14.05
CA MET A 158 20.76 25.20 -14.61
C MET A 158 21.38 26.56 -14.93
N ARG A 159 20.97 27.16 -16.05
CA ARG A 159 21.53 28.43 -16.52
C ARG A 159 20.49 29.36 -17.12
N SER A 160 20.71 30.67 -16.96
CA SER A 160 19.89 31.69 -17.58
C SER A 160 20.12 31.80 -19.09
N LYS A 161 19.14 32.41 -19.76
CA LYS A 161 19.25 32.77 -21.21
C LYS A 161 20.44 33.65 -21.51
N ALA A 162 20.84 34.55 -20.58
CA ALA A 162 21.99 35.40 -20.72
C ALA A 162 23.33 34.68 -20.51
N GLY A 163 23.34 33.51 -19.87
CA GLY A 163 24.51 32.66 -19.60
C GLY A 163 24.74 31.57 -20.64
N THR A 164 24.56 31.81 -21.93
CA THR A 164 24.65 30.83 -23.00
C THR A 164 26.07 30.36 -23.28
N ASP A 165 27.09 31.11 -22.83
CA ASP A 165 28.51 30.82 -23.00
C ASP A 165 29.13 30.32 -21.69
N LYS A 166 30.01 29.32 -21.73
CA LYS A 166 30.71 28.79 -20.55
C LYS A 166 31.47 29.87 -19.75
N ASN A 167 31.78 31.00 -20.38
CA ASN A 167 32.52 32.10 -19.79
C ASN A 167 31.63 33.27 -19.32
N ASN A 168 30.31 33.24 -19.57
CA ASN A 168 29.40 34.40 -19.33
C ASN A 168 28.64 34.32 -17.99
N GLY A 169 28.88 33.38 -17.11
CA GLY A 169 28.14 33.25 -15.85
C GLY A 169 26.68 32.84 -16.06
N GLY A 170 25.77 33.24 -15.16
CA GLY A 170 24.33 32.94 -15.25
C GLY A 170 23.93 31.54 -14.84
N TYR A 171 24.81 30.81 -14.16
CA TYR A 171 24.54 29.48 -13.61
C TYR A 171 23.94 29.58 -12.21
N LEU A 172 23.23 28.54 -11.81
CA LEU A 172 22.83 28.38 -10.41
C LEU A 172 24.10 28.17 -9.55
N ALA A 173 24.27 29.03 -8.54
CA ALA A 173 25.53 29.11 -7.77
C ALA A 173 25.71 27.89 -6.82
N ALA A 174 24.60 27.33 -6.30
CA ALA A 174 24.61 26.18 -5.40
C ALA A 174 23.42 25.29 -5.70
N ALA A 175 23.60 23.97 -5.53
CA ALA A 175 22.54 22.98 -5.73
C ALA A 175 21.34 23.27 -4.81
N PHE A 176 20.14 23.16 -5.38
CA PHE A 176 18.90 23.36 -4.66
C PHE A 176 18.17 22.02 -4.56
N THR A 177 17.94 21.54 -3.35
CA THR A 177 17.20 20.32 -3.12
C THR A 177 16.01 20.57 -2.22
N ARG A 178 14.83 20.12 -2.62
CA ARG A 178 13.58 20.20 -1.85
C ARG A 178 12.81 18.90 -1.99
N SER A 179 11.98 18.62 -0.99
CA SER A 179 11.11 17.43 -1.01
C SER A 179 9.73 17.77 -0.49
N PHE A 180 8.77 16.96 -0.92
CA PHE A 180 7.42 16.89 -0.38
C PHE A 180 7.03 15.42 -0.26
N THR A 181 5.91 15.13 0.43
CA THR A 181 5.35 13.78 0.52
C THR A 181 3.95 13.79 -0.07
N THR A 182 3.61 12.80 -0.87
CA THR A 182 2.26 12.62 -1.39
C THR A 182 1.30 12.26 -0.25
N GLY A 183 0.03 12.61 -0.40
CA GLY A 183 -1.03 12.23 0.52
C GLY A 183 -1.34 10.75 0.46
N THR A 184 -2.34 10.33 1.23
CA THR A 184 -2.91 8.98 1.19
C THR A 184 -3.96 8.91 0.08
N TYR A 185 -4.22 7.69 -0.39
CA TYR A 185 -5.33 7.42 -1.28
C TYR A 185 -6.67 7.49 -0.53
N SER A 186 -7.74 7.70 -1.26
CA SER A 186 -9.08 7.86 -0.72
C SER A 186 -9.71 6.52 -0.34
N THR A 187 -10.28 6.41 0.87
CA THR A 187 -11.09 5.25 1.28
C THR A 187 -12.27 5.02 0.33
N LEU A 188 -12.89 6.10 -0.18
CA LEU A 188 -13.97 5.99 -1.17
C LEU A 188 -13.49 5.28 -2.44
N ARG A 189 -12.26 5.56 -2.92
CA ARG A 189 -11.74 4.84 -4.09
C ARG A 189 -11.46 3.38 -3.78
N LEU A 190 -10.95 3.06 -2.61
CA LEU A 190 -10.79 1.69 -2.14
C LEU A 190 -12.12 0.92 -2.19
N GLU A 191 -13.18 1.52 -1.64
CA GLU A 191 -14.53 0.94 -1.64
C GLU A 191 -15.06 0.71 -3.07
N GLN A 192 -14.84 1.67 -3.97
CA GLN A 192 -15.21 1.55 -5.39
C GLN A 192 -14.51 0.38 -6.07
N LEU A 193 -13.19 0.21 -5.85
CA LEU A 193 -12.42 -0.88 -6.43
C LEU A 193 -12.85 -2.23 -5.85
N LEU A 194 -13.03 -2.32 -4.53
CA LEU A 194 -13.51 -3.54 -3.86
C LEU A 194 -14.91 -3.94 -4.34
N ALA A 195 -15.82 -2.96 -4.52
CA ALA A 195 -17.16 -3.22 -5.09
C ALA A 195 -17.07 -3.68 -6.55
N GLN A 196 -16.23 -3.02 -7.36
CA GLN A 196 -16.03 -3.38 -8.76
C GLN A 196 -15.48 -4.80 -8.93
N LEU A 197 -14.68 -5.28 -7.97
CA LEU A 197 -14.10 -6.62 -7.94
C LEU A 197 -14.94 -7.62 -7.11
N ASN A 198 -16.20 -7.31 -6.77
CA ASN A 198 -17.13 -8.15 -6.02
C ASN A 198 -16.66 -8.60 -4.62
N TYR A 199 -15.80 -7.79 -3.95
CA TYR A 199 -15.41 -8.03 -2.56
C TYR A 199 -16.36 -7.42 -1.53
N LEU A 200 -17.33 -6.61 -1.97
CA LEU A 200 -18.34 -6.00 -1.11
C LEU A 200 -19.74 -6.56 -1.41
N PRO A 201 -20.69 -6.51 -0.45
CA PRO A 201 -22.10 -6.83 -0.68
C PRO A 201 -22.83 -5.64 -1.30
N LEU A 202 -22.13 -4.82 -2.08
CA LEU A 202 -22.61 -3.63 -2.75
C LEU A 202 -21.98 -3.54 -4.14
N SER A 203 -22.78 -3.13 -5.11
CA SER A 203 -22.32 -2.76 -6.43
C SER A 203 -22.07 -1.25 -6.51
N TRP A 204 -21.09 -0.83 -7.31
CA TRP A 204 -20.76 0.57 -7.59
C TRP A 204 -21.15 0.96 -9.01
N ALA A 205 -21.76 2.14 -9.17
CA ALA A 205 -22.04 2.73 -10.47
C ALA A 205 -21.50 4.17 -10.55
N ALA A 206 -20.60 4.44 -11.49
CA ALA A 206 -20.09 5.78 -11.73
C ALA A 206 -21.15 6.68 -12.36
N SER A 207 -21.21 7.98 -11.98
CA SER A 207 -22.07 8.98 -12.60
C SER A 207 -21.54 9.54 -13.92
N GLY A 208 -20.28 9.24 -14.25
CA GLY A 208 -19.56 9.68 -15.45
C GLY A 208 -18.97 8.51 -16.22
N PRO A 209 -18.08 8.77 -17.18
CA PRO A 209 -17.34 7.72 -17.89
C PRO A 209 -16.56 6.84 -16.93
N GLU A 210 -16.60 5.54 -17.16
CA GLU A 210 -15.79 4.58 -16.41
C GLU A 210 -14.29 4.81 -16.65
N ILE A 211 -13.50 4.62 -15.58
CA ILE A 211 -12.04 4.67 -15.66
C ILE A 211 -11.56 3.32 -16.18
N SER A 212 -10.89 3.35 -17.33
CA SER A 212 -10.29 2.12 -17.87
C SER A 212 -9.30 1.50 -16.89
N GLY A 213 -9.46 0.23 -16.57
CA GLY A 213 -8.52 -0.52 -15.73
C GLY A 213 -7.08 -0.49 -16.25
N SER A 214 -6.89 -0.44 -17.57
CA SER A 214 -5.56 -0.39 -18.21
C SER A 214 -4.93 1.00 -18.24
N ASP A 215 -5.65 2.07 -17.86
CA ASP A 215 -5.10 3.43 -17.76
C ASP A 215 -4.54 3.68 -16.35
N SER A 216 -3.29 3.30 -16.14
CA SER A 216 -2.61 3.48 -14.85
C SER A 216 -2.58 4.94 -14.37
N ALA A 217 -2.52 5.91 -15.28
CA ALA A 217 -2.52 7.33 -14.91
C ALA A 217 -3.88 7.75 -14.37
N ALA A 218 -4.97 7.35 -15.03
CA ALA A 218 -6.32 7.61 -14.57
C ALA A 218 -6.65 6.87 -13.26
N GLN A 219 -6.14 5.65 -13.07
CA GLN A 219 -6.29 4.89 -11.83
C GLN A 219 -5.61 5.58 -10.65
N ILE A 220 -4.37 6.05 -10.81
CA ILE A 220 -3.67 6.80 -9.75
C ILE A 220 -4.34 8.15 -9.48
N ALA A 221 -4.80 8.86 -10.51
CA ALA A 221 -5.56 10.10 -10.32
C ALA A 221 -6.83 9.86 -9.52
N ALA A 222 -7.58 8.82 -9.84
CA ALA A 222 -8.81 8.43 -9.14
C ALA A 222 -8.55 7.97 -7.69
N ALA A 223 -7.37 7.42 -7.40
CA ALA A 223 -7.01 7.06 -6.03
C ALA A 223 -6.92 8.29 -5.12
N TYR A 224 -6.47 9.44 -5.65
CA TYR A 224 -6.47 10.72 -4.94
C TYR A 224 -7.81 11.46 -5.01
N GLU A 225 -8.48 11.41 -6.16
CA GLU A 225 -9.73 12.13 -6.46
C GLU A 225 -10.74 11.14 -7.05
N PRO A 226 -11.50 10.42 -6.18
CA PRO A 226 -12.44 9.39 -6.62
C PRO A 226 -13.51 9.94 -7.55
N PRO A 227 -13.93 9.19 -8.58
CA PRO A 227 -15.06 9.57 -9.41
C PRO A 227 -16.36 9.59 -8.59
N SER A 228 -17.26 10.48 -8.95
CA SER A 228 -18.62 10.53 -8.38
C SER A 228 -19.46 9.35 -8.87
N GLY A 229 -20.35 8.84 -8.01
CA GLY A 229 -21.25 7.74 -8.33
C GLY A 229 -22.11 7.35 -7.14
N SER A 230 -22.60 6.14 -7.12
CA SER A 230 -23.40 5.62 -6.01
C SER A 230 -23.18 4.14 -5.79
N PHE A 231 -23.26 3.72 -4.53
CA PHE A 231 -23.33 2.33 -4.13
C PHE A 231 -24.79 1.87 -4.04
N SER A 232 -25.03 0.64 -4.40
CA SER A 232 -26.31 -0.04 -4.25
C SER A 232 -26.11 -1.37 -3.56
N TRP A 233 -26.89 -1.64 -2.50
CA TRP A 233 -26.84 -2.93 -1.82
C TRP A 233 -27.30 -4.05 -2.73
N ASP A 234 -26.58 -5.16 -2.72
CA ASP A 234 -27.01 -6.39 -3.33
C ASP A 234 -28.20 -6.96 -2.55
N SER A 235 -29.17 -7.51 -3.26
CA SER A 235 -30.40 -8.02 -2.64
C SER A 235 -30.15 -9.26 -1.78
N GLY A 236 -30.98 -9.45 -0.75
CA GLY A 236 -31.06 -10.67 0.04
C GLY A 236 -30.23 -10.73 1.30
N TYR A 237 -29.34 -9.78 1.55
CA TYR A 237 -28.66 -9.65 2.84
C TYR A 237 -29.60 -9.06 3.92
N PRO A 238 -29.44 -9.47 5.21
CA PRO A 238 -30.23 -8.91 6.30
C PRO A 238 -29.85 -7.45 6.56
N SER A 239 -30.84 -6.64 6.97
CA SER A 239 -30.64 -5.22 7.26
C SER A 239 -29.59 -4.95 8.36
N ALA A 240 -29.36 -5.92 9.25
CA ALA A 240 -28.31 -5.83 10.27
C ALA A 240 -26.92 -5.57 9.65
N LEU A 241 -26.61 -6.18 8.50
CA LEU A 241 -25.34 -5.96 7.79
C LEU A 241 -25.19 -4.50 7.35
N HIS A 242 -26.26 -3.82 6.99
CA HIS A 242 -26.23 -2.43 6.50
C HIS A 242 -25.69 -1.45 7.55
N SER A 243 -25.86 -1.76 8.83
CA SER A 243 -25.41 -0.91 9.94
C SER A 243 -23.88 -0.79 10.05
N PHE A 244 -23.14 -1.68 9.40
CA PHE A 244 -21.66 -1.71 9.41
C PHE A 244 -21.03 -0.97 8.24
N TRP A 245 -21.86 -0.39 7.34
CA TRP A 245 -21.41 0.36 6.18
C TRP A 245 -21.44 1.88 6.43
N SER A 246 -20.39 2.55 6.03
CA SER A 246 -20.31 4.01 6.00
C SER A 246 -19.40 4.42 4.84
N GLU A 247 -20.01 4.94 3.76
CA GLU A 247 -19.31 5.33 2.54
C GLU A 247 -18.17 6.32 2.81
N GLY A 248 -17.02 6.07 2.19
CA GLY A 248 -15.83 6.89 2.29
C GLY A 248 -15.13 6.82 3.65
N SER A 249 -15.50 5.90 4.51
CA SER A 249 -14.96 5.76 5.87
C SER A 249 -14.53 4.34 6.17
N ALA A 250 -13.50 4.18 7.01
CA ALA A 250 -13.12 2.86 7.51
C ALA A 250 -14.30 2.21 8.25
N ASN A 251 -14.64 0.98 7.88
CA ASN A 251 -15.76 0.22 8.43
C ASN A 251 -15.47 -1.28 8.37
N LEU A 252 -16.26 -2.09 9.11
CA LEU A 252 -16.04 -3.54 9.22
C LEU A 252 -16.19 -4.28 7.89
N ILE A 253 -17.11 -3.84 7.03
CA ILE A 253 -17.32 -4.47 5.71
C ILE A 253 -16.06 -4.30 4.86
N VAL A 254 -15.47 -3.10 4.83
CA VAL A 254 -14.21 -2.82 4.12
C VAL A 254 -13.05 -3.60 4.71
N THR A 255 -12.91 -3.65 6.05
CA THR A 255 -11.85 -4.44 6.70
C THR A 255 -11.95 -5.94 6.36
N GLY A 256 -13.18 -6.49 6.37
CA GLY A 256 -13.42 -7.86 5.95
C GLY A 256 -13.07 -8.10 4.47
N ALA A 257 -13.48 -7.18 3.60
CA ALA A 257 -13.18 -7.26 2.16
C ALA A 257 -11.67 -7.22 1.87
N ILE A 258 -10.92 -6.35 2.58
CA ILE A 258 -9.45 -6.30 2.45
C ILE A 258 -8.84 -7.64 2.87
N ARG A 259 -9.23 -8.22 4.01
CA ARG A 259 -8.74 -9.54 4.45
C ARG A 259 -9.02 -10.65 3.44
N SER A 260 -10.21 -10.65 2.84
CA SER A 260 -10.55 -11.60 1.77
C SER A 260 -9.66 -11.42 0.54
N PHE A 261 -9.39 -10.17 0.17
CA PHE A 261 -8.47 -9.84 -0.92
C PHE A 261 -7.03 -10.29 -0.59
N GLU A 262 -6.55 -10.00 0.60
CA GLU A 262 -5.21 -10.39 1.08
C GLU A 262 -5.00 -11.91 1.06
N ASP A 263 -6.00 -12.68 1.52
CA ASP A 263 -5.98 -14.14 1.49
C ASP A 263 -5.82 -14.68 0.06
N GLN A 264 -6.67 -14.20 -0.87
CA GLN A 264 -6.64 -14.64 -2.26
C GLN A 264 -5.34 -14.27 -2.99
N HIS A 265 -4.63 -13.23 -2.53
CA HIS A 265 -3.35 -12.77 -3.08
C HIS A 265 -2.13 -13.26 -2.28
N ASN A 266 -2.32 -14.09 -1.26
CA ASN A 266 -1.26 -14.57 -0.36
C ASN A 266 -0.47 -13.42 0.30
N LEU A 267 -1.15 -12.32 0.63
CA LEU A 267 -0.61 -11.18 1.36
C LEU A 267 -0.71 -11.41 2.88
N THR A 268 -0.15 -10.50 3.66
CA THR A 268 -0.37 -10.48 5.12
C THR A 268 -1.81 -10.06 5.39
N MET A 269 -2.59 -10.87 6.08
CA MET A 269 -4.01 -10.63 6.36
C MET A 269 -4.19 -9.72 7.57
N ASP A 270 -3.79 -8.45 7.45
CA ASP A 270 -3.95 -7.45 8.52
C ASP A 270 -5.23 -6.61 8.36
N GLY A 271 -5.86 -6.64 7.18
CA GLY A 271 -7.07 -5.88 6.86
C GLY A 271 -6.81 -4.39 6.61
N GLU A 272 -5.57 -4.05 6.28
CA GLU A 272 -5.13 -2.69 5.97
C GLU A 272 -4.80 -2.54 4.48
N ALA A 273 -5.33 -1.53 3.82
CA ALA A 273 -5.05 -1.27 2.42
C ALA A 273 -3.67 -0.61 2.24
N GLY A 274 -2.60 -1.38 2.46
CA GLY A 274 -1.23 -0.94 2.24
C GLY A 274 -0.87 -0.82 0.74
N PRO A 275 0.35 -0.31 0.43
CA PRO A 275 0.77 -0.08 -0.96
C PRO A 275 0.68 -1.31 -1.87
N THR A 276 0.93 -2.51 -1.34
CA THR A 276 0.83 -3.76 -2.10
C THR A 276 -0.63 -4.09 -2.42
N VAL A 277 -1.54 -3.95 -1.44
CA VAL A 277 -2.99 -4.14 -1.64
C VAL A 277 -3.50 -3.20 -2.73
N TRP A 278 -3.15 -1.91 -2.68
CA TRP A 278 -3.53 -0.94 -3.71
C TRP A 278 -3.00 -1.30 -5.10
N ALA A 279 -1.74 -1.72 -5.19
CA ALA A 279 -1.14 -2.10 -6.47
C ALA A 279 -1.82 -3.33 -7.08
N ASP A 280 -2.12 -4.36 -6.26
CA ASP A 280 -2.78 -5.58 -6.72
C ASP A 280 -4.27 -5.34 -7.03
N LEU A 281 -4.99 -4.50 -6.27
CA LEU A 281 -6.36 -4.08 -6.61
C LEU A 281 -6.42 -3.41 -8.00
N MET A 282 -5.53 -2.45 -8.27
CA MET A 282 -5.48 -1.78 -9.58
C MET A 282 -5.10 -2.75 -10.71
N LYS A 283 -4.25 -3.71 -10.44
CA LYS A 283 -3.87 -4.76 -11.39
C LYS A 283 -5.03 -5.70 -11.69
N ASP A 284 -5.80 -6.10 -10.67
CA ASP A 284 -6.96 -6.95 -10.87
C ASP A 284 -8.07 -6.25 -11.65
N VAL A 285 -8.33 -4.97 -11.38
CA VAL A 285 -9.23 -4.15 -12.20
C VAL A 285 -8.76 -4.10 -13.65
N ALA A 286 -7.46 -3.96 -13.90
CA ALA A 286 -6.91 -3.94 -15.25
C ALA A 286 -7.05 -5.31 -15.95
N ALA A 287 -7.00 -6.40 -15.21
CA ALA A 287 -7.11 -7.77 -15.72
C ALA A 287 -8.55 -8.29 -15.77
N GLY A 288 -9.49 -7.63 -15.07
CA GLY A 288 -10.87 -8.11 -14.90
C GLY A 288 -10.94 -9.37 -14.00
N HIS A 289 -10.10 -9.42 -12.97
CA HIS A 289 -10.09 -10.50 -11.98
C HIS A 289 -10.94 -10.13 -10.79
N ASP A 290 -12.07 -10.76 -10.59
CA ASP A 290 -12.99 -10.54 -9.48
C ASP A 290 -12.82 -11.58 -8.37
N ASN A 291 -13.47 -11.30 -7.23
CA ASN A 291 -13.54 -12.19 -6.09
C ASN A 291 -14.22 -13.52 -6.48
N GLY A 292 -13.42 -14.58 -6.58
CA GLY A 292 -13.93 -15.92 -6.89
C GLY A 292 -14.67 -16.60 -5.75
N ASN A 293 -14.56 -16.08 -4.51
CA ASN A 293 -15.17 -16.67 -3.31
C ASN A 293 -16.56 -16.09 -2.98
N GLY A 294 -16.99 -15.00 -3.67
CA GLY A 294 -18.21 -14.29 -3.33
C GLY A 294 -18.14 -13.58 -1.97
N TYR A 295 -19.26 -12.95 -1.54
CA TYR A 295 -19.35 -12.28 -0.25
C TYR A 295 -20.20 -13.10 0.73
N THR A 296 -19.66 -13.41 1.90
CA THR A 296 -20.32 -14.21 2.94
C THR A 296 -20.50 -13.40 4.23
N TYR A 297 -21.71 -13.47 4.78
CA TYR A 297 -22.09 -12.91 6.07
C TYR A 297 -22.77 -13.97 6.94
N ALA A 298 -22.42 -14.03 8.22
CA ALA A 298 -23.01 -14.93 9.20
C ALA A 298 -23.63 -14.18 10.39
N LEU A 299 -24.75 -14.69 10.88
CA LEU A 299 -25.41 -14.21 12.09
C LEU A 299 -25.62 -15.38 13.05
N ALA A 300 -24.94 -15.33 14.20
CA ALA A 300 -25.17 -16.19 15.34
C ALA A 300 -26.16 -15.51 16.29
N SER A 301 -27.37 -16.02 16.36
CA SER A 301 -28.42 -15.51 17.26
C SER A 301 -28.41 -16.27 18.57
N LYS A 302 -28.30 -15.55 19.70
CA LYS A 302 -28.42 -16.10 21.06
C LYS A 302 -29.88 -16.20 21.53
N SER A 303 -30.87 -15.84 20.65
CA SER A 303 -32.28 -16.05 20.93
C SER A 303 -32.62 -17.53 20.87
N SER A 304 -33.47 -18.00 21.83
CA SER A 304 -33.83 -19.45 21.90
C SER A 304 -34.87 -19.84 20.84
N PRO A 305 -34.66 -20.90 20.06
CA PRO A 305 -33.41 -21.66 19.97
C PRO A 305 -32.27 -20.85 19.35
N GLU A 306 -31.05 -21.00 19.90
CA GLU A 306 -29.86 -20.36 19.33
C GLU A 306 -29.58 -20.93 17.95
N THR A 307 -29.20 -20.05 16.98
CA THR A 307 -29.01 -20.43 15.59
C THR A 307 -27.82 -19.74 14.95
N LEU A 308 -27.23 -20.38 13.95
CA LEU A 308 -26.36 -19.73 12.98
C LEU A 308 -27.06 -19.69 11.63
N THR A 309 -27.11 -18.49 11.03
CA THR A 309 -27.60 -18.29 9.66
C THR A 309 -26.45 -17.69 8.84
N ILE A 310 -26.17 -18.26 7.66
CA ILE A 310 -25.14 -17.76 6.74
C ILE A 310 -25.79 -17.38 5.42
N TRP A 311 -25.47 -16.17 4.95
CA TRP A 311 -25.79 -15.69 3.60
C TRP A 311 -24.53 -15.68 2.75
N HIS A 312 -24.65 -16.16 1.53
CA HIS A 312 -23.60 -16.15 0.53
C HIS A 312 -24.18 -15.59 -0.77
N ASP A 313 -23.56 -14.56 -1.32
CA ASP A 313 -24.05 -13.82 -2.49
C ASP A 313 -25.55 -13.46 -2.42
N GLY A 314 -25.93 -12.89 -1.26
CA GLY A 314 -27.31 -12.47 -1.00
C GLY A 314 -28.33 -13.59 -0.80
N LYS A 315 -27.91 -14.85 -0.81
CA LYS A 315 -28.81 -16.01 -0.58
C LYS A 315 -28.53 -16.63 0.77
N GLN A 316 -29.58 -16.95 1.50
CA GLN A 316 -29.44 -17.77 2.72
C GLN A 316 -28.96 -19.18 2.31
N ALA A 317 -27.67 -19.45 2.57
CA ALA A 317 -26.99 -20.69 2.19
C ALA A 317 -27.05 -21.75 3.30
N LEU A 318 -27.08 -21.31 4.57
CA LEU A 318 -27.20 -22.21 5.73
C LEU A 318 -28.08 -21.57 6.80
N GLN A 319 -28.89 -22.39 7.47
CA GLN A 319 -29.51 -22.09 8.76
C GLN A 319 -29.55 -23.34 9.59
N THR A 320 -29.03 -23.27 10.81
CA THR A 320 -28.89 -24.43 11.71
C THR A 320 -29.03 -23.98 13.17
N GLU A 321 -29.44 -24.91 14.03
CA GLU A 321 -29.27 -24.70 15.48
C GLU A 321 -27.77 -24.63 15.78
N ALA A 322 -27.41 -23.79 16.77
CA ALA A 322 -26.05 -23.56 17.22
C ALA A 322 -26.02 -23.49 18.75
N ASN A 323 -24.86 -23.70 19.35
CA ASN A 323 -24.64 -23.42 20.77
C ASN A 323 -23.69 -22.25 20.91
N THR A 324 -24.04 -21.24 21.70
CA THR A 324 -23.11 -20.19 22.09
C THR A 324 -22.56 -20.45 23.50
N GLY A 325 -21.79 -19.49 24.02
CA GLY A 325 -21.13 -19.60 25.32
C GLY A 325 -22.09 -19.55 26.50
N ILE A 326 -21.80 -20.36 27.51
CA ILE A 326 -22.50 -20.35 28.79
C ILE A 326 -22.34 -18.99 29.52
N PRO A 327 -23.19 -18.64 30.51
CA PRO A 327 -23.10 -17.35 31.21
C PRO A 327 -21.75 -17.07 31.87
N GLN A 328 -20.95 -18.08 32.20
CA GLN A 328 -19.63 -17.96 32.82
C GLN A 328 -18.52 -17.71 31.77
N ALA A 329 -18.79 -18.00 30.50
CA ALA A 329 -17.89 -17.79 29.36
C ALA A 329 -18.74 -17.48 28.10
N PRO A 330 -19.40 -16.30 28.04
CA PRO A 330 -20.35 -16.02 26.99
C PRO A 330 -19.60 -15.71 25.66
N THR A 331 -20.20 -16.12 24.54
CA THR A 331 -19.79 -15.58 23.23
C THR A 331 -20.02 -14.07 23.23
N ALA A 332 -19.01 -13.30 22.88
CA ALA A 332 -19.08 -11.84 22.86
C ALA A 332 -20.09 -11.35 21.80
N ASP A 333 -20.97 -10.40 22.18
CA ASP A 333 -21.81 -9.70 21.23
C ASP A 333 -20.94 -8.76 20.38
N GLY A 334 -21.20 -8.72 19.10
CA GLY A 334 -20.46 -7.87 18.16
C GLY A 334 -20.44 -8.43 16.75
N THR A 335 -19.63 -7.80 15.91
CA THR A 335 -19.37 -8.26 14.55
C THR A 335 -17.87 -8.29 14.30
N PHE A 336 -17.41 -9.41 13.83
CA PHE A 336 -15.99 -9.73 13.74
C PHE A 336 -15.68 -10.38 12.39
N PRO A 337 -14.57 -10.01 11.72
CA PRO A 337 -14.14 -10.72 10.51
C PRO A 337 -13.43 -12.04 10.86
N VAL A 338 -13.70 -13.09 10.12
CA VAL A 338 -12.92 -14.34 10.21
C VAL A 338 -11.46 -14.03 9.92
N TYR A 339 -10.57 -14.45 10.83
CA TYR A 339 -9.14 -14.15 10.74
C TYR A 339 -8.23 -15.38 10.66
N GLU A 340 -8.75 -16.58 11.01
CA GLU A 340 -8.01 -17.83 10.89
C GLU A 340 -8.97 -19.00 10.61
N LYS A 341 -8.54 -19.94 9.75
CA LYS A 341 -9.30 -21.14 9.42
C LYS A 341 -8.41 -22.37 9.56
N LEU A 342 -8.88 -23.34 10.32
CA LEU A 342 -8.18 -24.61 10.54
C LEU A 342 -9.13 -25.80 10.33
N PRO A 343 -8.74 -26.82 9.56
CA PRO A 343 -9.59 -28.00 9.39
C PRO A 343 -9.69 -28.85 10.67
N PHE A 344 -8.70 -28.73 11.55
CA PHE A 344 -8.61 -29.48 12.79
C PHE A 344 -7.63 -28.85 13.77
N GLN A 345 -7.99 -28.87 15.06
CA GLN A 345 -7.10 -28.49 16.17
C GLN A 345 -7.48 -29.25 17.45
N ILE A 346 -6.52 -29.50 18.34
CA ILE A 346 -6.81 -29.82 19.74
C ILE A 346 -6.93 -28.50 20.50
N MET A 347 -8.15 -28.06 20.78
CA MET A 347 -8.40 -26.86 21.61
C MET A 347 -8.14 -27.20 23.08
N LYS A 348 -7.36 -26.34 23.75
CA LYS A 348 -6.98 -26.53 25.15
C LYS A 348 -7.37 -25.31 25.97
N GLY A 349 -7.86 -25.53 27.15
CA GLY A 349 -8.23 -24.42 28.04
C GLY A 349 -8.52 -24.88 29.47
N THR A 350 -9.29 -24.03 30.16
CA THR A 350 -9.71 -24.26 31.52
C THR A 350 -11.21 -24.05 31.63
N ASN A 351 -11.91 -25.03 32.15
CA ASN A 351 -13.33 -24.93 32.45
C ASN A 351 -13.57 -23.93 33.62
N PRO A 352 -14.80 -23.40 33.78
CA PRO A 352 -15.13 -22.50 34.88
C PRO A 352 -14.90 -23.09 36.27
N ASP A 353 -14.92 -24.41 36.40
CA ASP A 353 -14.64 -25.14 37.66
C ASP A 353 -13.14 -25.34 37.92
N GLY A 354 -12.25 -24.82 37.04
CA GLY A 354 -10.79 -24.92 37.12
C GLY A 354 -10.19 -26.20 36.51
N SER A 355 -10.99 -27.15 36.04
CA SER A 355 -10.52 -28.34 35.34
C SER A 355 -9.95 -27.98 33.95
N LYS A 356 -9.00 -28.79 33.46
CA LYS A 356 -8.41 -28.58 32.13
C LYS A 356 -9.13 -29.42 31.10
N TYR A 357 -9.24 -28.89 29.88
CA TYR A 357 -9.73 -29.63 28.73
C TYR A 357 -8.70 -29.65 27.59
N ALA A 358 -8.82 -30.64 26.71
CA ALA A 358 -8.03 -30.79 25.48
C ALA A 358 -8.87 -31.56 24.46
N ASP A 359 -9.69 -30.83 23.72
CA ASP A 359 -10.74 -31.39 22.89
C ASP A 359 -10.39 -31.33 21.40
N PRO A 360 -10.63 -32.43 20.63
CA PRO A 360 -10.49 -32.40 19.18
C PRO A 360 -11.65 -31.61 18.58
N VAL A 361 -11.32 -30.59 17.80
CA VAL A 361 -12.27 -29.68 17.14
C VAL A 361 -12.00 -29.63 15.65
N TYR A 362 -13.05 -29.60 14.84
CA TYR A 362 -12.97 -29.68 13.39
C TYR A 362 -13.69 -28.51 12.73
N TRP A 363 -13.25 -28.15 11.51
CA TRP A 363 -13.84 -27.11 10.63
C TRP A 363 -13.98 -25.76 11.34
N ILE A 364 -12.84 -25.25 11.78
CA ILE A 364 -12.74 -24.10 12.67
C ILE A 364 -12.58 -22.82 11.85
N SER A 365 -13.44 -21.84 12.09
CA SER A 365 -13.33 -20.47 11.56
C SER A 365 -13.31 -19.50 12.74
N TYR A 366 -12.12 -19.04 13.13
CA TYR A 366 -11.93 -18.09 14.24
C TYR A 366 -12.34 -16.67 13.83
N PHE A 367 -13.09 -15.98 14.70
CA PHE A 367 -13.58 -14.64 14.43
C PHE A 367 -13.28 -13.63 15.57
N ASP A 368 -13.23 -14.04 16.84
CA ASP A 368 -12.90 -13.15 17.96
C ASP A 368 -12.04 -13.86 19.01
N GLY A 369 -10.81 -13.34 19.26
CA GLY A 369 -9.91 -13.90 20.25
C GLY A 369 -9.68 -15.40 20.09
N GLY A 370 -10.32 -16.21 20.94
CA GLY A 370 -10.32 -17.66 20.84
C GLY A 370 -11.65 -18.24 20.36
N ASP A 371 -12.65 -17.41 20.08
CA ASP A 371 -13.98 -17.83 19.66
C ASP A 371 -14.04 -18.14 18.18
N ALA A 372 -14.67 -19.25 17.84
CA ALA A 372 -14.77 -19.76 16.47
C ALA A 372 -16.13 -20.37 16.19
N VAL A 373 -16.52 -20.40 14.91
CA VAL A 373 -17.55 -21.30 14.40
C VAL A 373 -16.88 -22.63 14.11
N HIS A 374 -17.40 -23.74 14.69
CA HIS A 374 -16.80 -25.06 14.50
C HIS A 374 -17.75 -26.22 14.84
N TYR A 375 -17.33 -27.44 14.48
CA TYR A 375 -17.98 -28.67 14.97
C TYR A 375 -17.50 -29.01 16.38
N PHE A 376 -18.45 -29.35 17.26
CA PHE A 376 -18.21 -30.05 18.50
C PHE A 376 -19.36 -31.02 18.75
N ASP A 377 -19.07 -32.28 19.12
CA ASP A 377 -20.10 -33.30 19.34
C ASP A 377 -20.91 -32.97 20.60
N ARG A 378 -22.20 -32.69 20.41
CA ARG A 378 -23.19 -32.44 21.46
C ARG A 378 -24.43 -33.28 21.25
N GLY A 379 -25.07 -33.68 22.35
CA GLY A 379 -26.33 -34.42 22.28
C GLY A 379 -27.50 -33.63 21.71
N SER A 380 -27.41 -32.30 21.69
CA SER A 380 -28.40 -31.34 21.13
C SER A 380 -27.81 -29.99 20.97
N TYR A 381 -28.46 -29.12 20.18
CA TYR A 381 -28.06 -27.75 19.90
C TYR A 381 -29.22 -26.79 20.14
N GLY A 382 -28.97 -25.48 20.03
CA GLY A 382 -29.97 -24.44 20.19
C GLY A 382 -29.98 -23.73 21.54
N PHE A 383 -28.93 -23.87 22.35
CA PHE A 383 -28.83 -23.24 23.68
C PHE A 383 -27.37 -23.10 24.15
N PRO A 384 -27.06 -22.25 25.16
CA PRO A 384 -25.69 -22.02 25.60
C PRO A 384 -25.03 -23.29 26.16
N GLN A 385 -23.91 -23.74 25.58
CA GLN A 385 -23.16 -24.92 26.01
C GLN A 385 -21.64 -24.76 25.88
N SER A 386 -21.16 -23.83 25.04
CA SER A 386 -19.74 -23.62 24.76
C SER A 386 -19.04 -22.76 25.82
N LEU A 387 -17.75 -22.55 25.64
CA LEU A 387 -16.93 -21.60 26.42
C LEU A 387 -16.55 -20.36 25.57
N GLY A 388 -17.47 -19.90 24.71
CA GLY A 388 -17.34 -18.73 23.87
C GLY A 388 -17.56 -19.01 22.37
N CYS A 389 -17.25 -20.20 21.91
CA CYS A 389 -17.41 -20.58 20.50
C CYS A 389 -18.90 -20.72 20.07
N VAL A 390 -19.11 -20.70 18.77
CA VAL A 390 -20.38 -21.05 18.12
C VAL A 390 -20.24 -22.51 17.62
N GLU A 391 -20.77 -23.47 18.40
CA GLU A 391 -20.68 -24.89 18.10
C GLU A 391 -21.84 -25.33 17.21
N LEU A 392 -21.58 -26.15 16.22
CA LEU A 392 -22.54 -26.61 15.23
C LEU A 392 -22.57 -28.13 15.14
N PRO A 393 -23.72 -28.72 14.67
CA PRO A 393 -23.76 -30.12 14.22
C PRO A 393 -22.73 -30.37 13.11
N GLU A 394 -22.22 -31.61 13.01
CA GLU A 394 -21.11 -31.98 12.11
C GLU A 394 -21.31 -31.52 10.66
N SER A 395 -22.44 -31.87 10.04
CA SER A 395 -22.70 -31.51 8.64
C SER A 395 -22.85 -30.00 8.43
N SER A 396 -23.42 -29.29 9.41
CA SER A 396 -23.58 -27.82 9.36
C SER A 396 -22.26 -27.12 9.54
N ALA A 397 -21.39 -27.61 10.42
CA ALA A 397 -20.05 -27.05 10.63
C ALA A 397 -19.16 -27.19 9.39
N HIS A 398 -19.22 -28.34 8.71
CA HIS A 398 -18.53 -28.54 7.44
C HIS A 398 -19.01 -27.54 6.38
N SER A 399 -20.34 -27.39 6.22
CA SER A 399 -20.91 -26.43 5.30
C SER A 399 -20.56 -24.98 5.66
N ALA A 400 -20.58 -24.63 6.95
CA ALA A 400 -20.19 -23.32 7.44
C ALA A 400 -18.70 -23.03 7.16
N TYR A 401 -17.82 -24.03 7.35
CA TYR A 401 -16.40 -23.91 7.04
C TYR A 401 -16.13 -23.66 5.55
N ASP A 402 -16.87 -24.31 4.65
CA ASP A 402 -16.73 -24.11 3.22
C ASP A 402 -17.25 -22.73 2.77
N LEU A 403 -18.31 -22.22 3.42
CA LEU A 403 -18.91 -20.91 3.11
C LEU A 403 -18.11 -19.73 3.69
N LEU A 404 -17.61 -19.85 4.92
CA LEU A 404 -16.87 -18.80 5.61
C LEU A 404 -15.45 -18.72 5.04
N SER A 405 -15.11 -17.60 4.42
CA SER A 405 -13.75 -17.25 3.97
C SER A 405 -13.08 -16.32 4.98
N TYR A 406 -11.77 -16.12 4.87
CA TYR A 406 -11.11 -15.03 5.57
C TYR A 406 -11.82 -13.71 5.26
N GLY A 407 -12.03 -12.88 6.27
CA GLY A 407 -12.74 -11.62 6.15
C GLY A 407 -14.27 -11.71 6.16
N SER A 408 -14.89 -12.90 6.05
CA SER A 408 -16.33 -13.07 6.25
C SER A 408 -16.76 -12.52 7.61
N LEU A 409 -17.78 -11.67 7.65
CA LEU A 409 -18.25 -11.09 8.92
C LEU A 409 -19.15 -12.07 9.65
N VAL A 410 -18.86 -12.31 10.93
CA VAL A 410 -19.69 -13.07 11.87
C VAL A 410 -20.24 -12.10 12.90
N THR A 411 -21.56 -11.90 12.90
CA THR A 411 -22.27 -11.12 13.93
C THR A 411 -22.81 -12.08 14.97
N VAL A 412 -22.57 -11.76 16.25
CA VAL A 412 -23.16 -12.43 17.41
C VAL A 412 -24.11 -11.45 18.10
N SER A 413 -25.35 -11.81 18.28
CA SER A 413 -26.34 -10.97 18.95
C SER A 413 -27.38 -11.79 19.70
N GLY A 414 -27.89 -11.26 20.81
CA GLY A 414 -28.91 -11.85 21.64
C GLY A 414 -29.99 -10.88 22.06
#